data_47da53188e9a8195cf2c8bb951d27189
#
_entry.id   47da53188e9a8195cf2c8bb951d27189
#
_cell.length_a   1.000
_cell.length_b   1.000
_cell.length_c   1.000
_cell.angle_alpha   90.00
_cell.angle_beta   90.00
_cell.angle_gamma   90.00
#
_symmetry.space_group_name_H-M   'P 1'
#
loop_
_entity.id
_entity.type
_entity.pdbx_description
1 polymer ?
#
loop_
_entity_poly.entity_id
_entity_poly.type
_entity_poly.pdbx_seq_one_letter_code
_entity_poly.pdbx_strand_id
1 'polypeptide(L)'
;MPALTVARQPDAAARWYASEAGLALLASELPSLYEALSARPGLPWLAFSAVPRPASIDQPHGLWLCPGPSGWMGDVACADALPLASESVGAIVLQHVKGAPVEAWLAECERVLVPGGRLTVFSLNPLSPYRGHWFGEGVSGREPVTWRRRLKRAGLVPEPVAQGLGPRWRSRIDPQLQFGAGARAAYLLAAEKRRMPLTMRRLPAFVPAMGDVA
;
A
#
# COMPACT_ATOMS: atom_id res chain seq x y z
N MET A 1 -40.51 15.00 9.43
CA MET A 1 -40.42 13.53 9.24
C MET A 1 -38.94 13.17 9.28
N PRO A 2 -38.48 12.30 10.20
CA PRO A 2 -37.08 11.88 10.20
C PRO A 2 -36.85 10.98 8.98
N ALA A 3 -35.84 11.32 8.17
CA ALA A 3 -35.40 10.48 7.06
C ALA A 3 -34.86 9.16 7.64
N LEU A 4 -35.50 8.06 7.29
CA LEU A 4 -34.99 6.72 7.58
C LEU A 4 -33.66 6.56 6.84
N THR A 5 -32.55 6.60 7.58
CA THR A 5 -31.24 6.23 7.07
C THR A 5 -31.30 4.72 6.81
N VAL A 6 -31.52 4.35 5.54
CA VAL A 6 -31.43 2.94 5.11
C VAL A 6 -30.00 2.49 5.39
N ALA A 7 -29.82 1.64 6.37
CA ALA A 7 -28.54 0.99 6.64
C ALA A 7 -28.12 0.25 5.37
N ARG A 8 -27.09 0.77 4.70
CA ARG A 8 -26.55 0.19 3.47
C ARG A 8 -26.04 -1.21 3.81
N GLN A 9 -26.59 -2.23 3.17
CA GLN A 9 -26.07 -3.60 3.34
C GLN A 9 -24.56 -3.60 3.06
N PRO A 10 -23.76 -4.25 3.91
CA PRO A 10 -22.33 -4.36 3.69
C PRO A 10 -22.07 -4.91 2.29
N ASP A 11 -21.14 -4.30 1.56
CA ASP A 11 -20.64 -4.82 0.30
C ASP A 11 -20.19 -6.28 0.49
N ALA A 12 -20.32 -7.12 -0.54
CA ALA A 12 -19.94 -8.53 -0.52
C ALA A 12 -18.48 -8.70 -0.05
N ALA A 13 -17.58 -7.82 -0.49
CA ALA A 13 -16.19 -7.82 -0.04
C ALA A 13 -16.07 -7.58 1.48
N ALA A 14 -16.80 -6.62 2.04
CA ALA A 14 -16.79 -6.35 3.47
C ALA A 14 -17.29 -7.56 4.28
N ARG A 15 -18.32 -8.25 3.78
CA ARG A 15 -18.81 -9.50 4.41
C ARG A 15 -17.76 -10.59 4.39
N TRP A 16 -17.07 -10.75 3.27
CA TRP A 16 -16.00 -11.74 3.18
C TRP A 16 -14.85 -11.46 4.16
N TYR A 17 -14.40 -10.22 4.27
CA TYR A 17 -13.36 -9.86 5.24
C TYR A 17 -13.81 -10.07 6.70
N ALA A 18 -15.10 -10.03 6.99
CA ALA A 18 -15.67 -10.35 8.31
C ALA A 18 -15.89 -11.86 8.53
N SER A 19 -15.74 -12.70 7.52
CA SER A 19 -15.83 -14.17 7.66
C SER A 19 -14.60 -14.75 8.36
N GLU A 20 -14.72 -16.00 8.84
CA GLU A 20 -13.59 -16.74 9.43
C GLU A 20 -12.36 -16.74 8.51
N ALA A 21 -12.55 -16.97 7.22
CA ALA A 21 -11.47 -16.98 6.24
C ALA A 21 -10.83 -15.60 6.08
N GLY A 22 -11.64 -14.55 5.98
CA GLY A 22 -11.16 -13.18 5.89
C GLY A 22 -10.41 -12.75 7.15
N LEU A 23 -10.95 -13.05 8.34
CA LEU A 23 -10.33 -12.74 9.63
C LEU A 23 -8.99 -13.48 9.81
N ALA A 24 -8.91 -14.76 9.45
CA ALA A 24 -7.67 -15.52 9.52
C ALA A 24 -6.58 -14.93 8.61
N LEU A 25 -6.96 -14.45 7.43
CA LEU A 25 -6.07 -13.74 6.52
C LEU A 25 -5.57 -12.44 7.14
N LEU A 26 -6.49 -11.55 7.54
CA LEU A 26 -6.16 -10.24 8.10
C LEU A 26 -5.31 -10.35 9.37
N ALA A 27 -5.61 -11.32 10.25
CA ALA A 27 -4.81 -11.59 11.43
C ALA A 27 -3.39 -12.08 11.07
N SER A 28 -3.25 -12.82 9.97
CA SER A 28 -1.93 -13.23 9.47
C SER A 28 -1.11 -12.06 8.94
N GLU A 29 -1.76 -11.01 8.44
CA GLU A 29 -1.11 -9.83 7.87
C GLU A 29 -0.66 -8.81 8.94
N LEU A 30 -1.28 -8.82 10.13
CA LEU A 30 -1.06 -7.80 11.15
C LEU A 30 0.43 -7.51 11.47
N PRO A 31 1.31 -8.51 11.68
CA PRO A 31 2.72 -8.24 11.98
C PRO A 31 3.42 -7.50 10.84
N SER A 32 3.22 -7.94 9.61
CA SER A 32 3.81 -7.32 8.42
C SER A 32 3.21 -5.95 8.12
N LEU A 33 1.92 -5.76 8.42
CA LEU A 33 1.24 -4.49 8.31
C LEU A 33 1.83 -3.47 9.29
N TYR A 34 2.04 -3.88 10.55
CA TYR A 34 2.68 -3.04 11.56
C TYR A 34 4.10 -2.64 11.14
N GLU A 35 4.89 -3.59 10.66
CA GLU A 35 6.24 -3.33 10.14
C GLU A 35 6.21 -2.35 8.95
N ALA A 36 5.28 -2.53 8.01
CA ALA A 36 5.14 -1.66 6.85
C ALA A 36 4.77 -0.22 7.22
N LEU A 37 3.88 -0.02 8.20
CA LEU A 37 3.52 1.29 8.72
C LEU A 37 4.69 1.96 9.49
N SER A 38 5.53 1.16 10.12
CA SER A 38 6.72 1.60 10.87
C SER A 38 7.98 1.73 10.00
N ALA A 39 7.90 1.56 8.70
CA ALA A 39 9.07 1.50 7.80
C ALA A 39 9.93 2.78 7.82
N ARG A 40 9.36 3.91 8.25
CA ARG A 40 10.05 5.19 8.44
C ARG A 40 9.64 5.82 9.78
N PRO A 41 10.23 5.41 10.90
CA PRO A 41 9.91 5.98 12.21
C PRO A 41 10.09 7.49 12.24
N GLY A 42 9.15 8.19 12.89
CA GLY A 42 9.17 9.65 13.00
C GLY A 42 8.54 10.40 11.82
N LEU A 43 8.17 9.71 10.73
CA LEU A 43 7.42 10.30 9.62
C LEU A 43 5.97 9.81 9.63
N PRO A 44 5.02 10.62 9.13
CA PRO A 44 3.64 10.18 8.98
C PRO A 44 3.51 8.97 8.05
N TRP A 45 2.49 8.16 8.30
CA TRP A 45 2.12 7.05 7.44
C TRP A 45 0.68 7.17 6.93
N LEU A 46 0.40 6.50 5.83
CA LEU A 46 -0.91 6.49 5.18
C LEU A 46 -1.30 5.06 4.82
N ALA A 47 -2.48 4.62 5.22
CA ALA A 47 -3.03 3.33 4.85
C ALA A 47 -4.32 3.48 4.05
N PHE A 48 -4.40 2.77 2.94
CA PHE A 48 -5.61 2.53 2.18
C PHE A 48 -5.98 1.07 2.33
N SER A 49 -7.12 0.79 2.91
CA SER A 49 -7.52 -0.57 3.22
C SER A 49 -8.97 -0.85 2.85
N ALA A 50 -9.23 -2.06 2.35
CA ALA A 50 -10.59 -2.54 2.14
C ALA A 50 -11.38 -2.74 3.45
N VAL A 51 -10.69 -2.72 4.60
CA VAL A 51 -11.28 -2.95 5.91
C VAL A 51 -10.98 -1.79 6.87
N PRO A 52 -11.81 -1.58 7.90
CA PRO A 52 -11.57 -0.58 8.93
C PRO A 52 -10.22 -0.81 9.65
N ARG A 53 -9.70 0.27 10.25
CA ARG A 53 -8.47 0.23 11.03
C ARG A 53 -8.59 -0.79 12.16
N PRO A 54 -7.68 -1.78 12.25
CA PRO A 54 -7.63 -2.69 13.38
C PRO A 54 -7.34 -1.94 14.68
N ALA A 55 -8.04 -2.28 15.78
CA ALA A 55 -7.83 -1.64 17.08
C ALA A 55 -6.39 -1.82 17.61
N SER A 56 -5.69 -2.85 17.16
CA SER A 56 -4.29 -3.12 17.49
C SER A 56 -3.29 -2.16 16.81
N ILE A 57 -3.71 -1.42 15.78
CA ILE A 57 -2.87 -0.42 15.13
C ILE A 57 -3.01 0.91 15.87
N ASP A 58 -2.22 1.09 16.91
CA ASP A 58 -2.14 2.31 17.72
C ASP A 58 -0.85 3.10 17.43
N GLN A 59 -0.53 3.27 16.16
CA GLN A 59 0.62 4.08 15.75
C GLN A 59 0.19 5.54 15.56
N PRO A 60 0.89 6.50 16.19
CA PRO A 60 0.59 7.92 16.03
C PRO A 60 0.96 8.42 14.63
N HIS A 61 0.49 9.62 14.28
CA HIS A 61 0.85 10.35 13.06
C HIS A 61 0.51 9.63 11.75
N GLY A 62 -0.59 8.92 11.70
CA GLY A 62 -1.02 8.25 10.47
C GLY A 62 -2.50 8.44 10.16
N LEU A 63 -2.84 8.18 8.90
CA LEU A 63 -4.18 8.23 8.38
C LEU A 63 -4.59 6.87 7.83
N TRP A 64 -5.79 6.43 8.19
CA TRP A 64 -6.40 5.19 7.68
C TRP A 64 -7.63 5.51 6.85
N LEU A 65 -7.62 5.10 5.60
CA LEU A 65 -8.65 5.39 4.62
C LEU A 65 -9.24 4.10 4.06
N CYS A 66 -10.57 4.04 4.01
CA CYS A 66 -11.34 2.94 3.43
C CYS A 66 -12.11 3.44 2.20
N PRO A 67 -12.50 2.56 1.27
CA PRO A 67 -13.35 2.91 0.15
C PRO A 67 -14.69 3.49 0.60
N GLY A 68 -15.05 4.66 0.08
CA GLY A 68 -16.32 5.34 0.31
C GLY A 68 -17.16 5.47 -0.97
N PRO A 69 -18.34 6.08 -0.89
CA PRO A 69 -19.23 6.26 -2.04
C PRO A 69 -18.64 7.11 -3.17
N SER A 70 -17.82 8.11 -2.83
CA SER A 70 -17.25 9.09 -3.75
C SER A 70 -15.74 9.24 -3.63
N GLY A 71 -15.04 8.19 -3.21
CA GLY A 71 -13.59 8.21 -3.00
C GLY A 71 -13.18 7.47 -1.74
N TRP A 72 -12.29 8.06 -0.96
CA TRP A 72 -11.75 7.49 0.28
C TRP A 72 -12.32 8.19 1.49
N MET A 73 -12.62 7.44 2.53
CA MET A 73 -13.18 7.91 3.80
C MET A 73 -12.48 7.21 4.98
N GLY A 74 -12.40 7.92 6.09
CA GLY A 74 -11.78 7.42 7.32
C GLY A 74 -11.36 8.59 8.20
N ASP A 75 -10.10 8.66 8.58
CA ASP A 75 -9.56 9.79 9.34
C ASP A 75 -9.71 11.12 8.60
N VAL A 76 -9.73 11.06 7.26
CA VAL A 76 -10.10 12.18 6.38
C VAL A 76 -10.95 11.64 5.22
N ALA A 77 -11.65 12.53 4.53
CA ALA A 77 -12.35 12.19 3.28
C ALA A 77 -11.64 12.86 2.10
N CYS A 78 -11.40 12.10 1.03
CA CYS A 78 -10.82 12.63 -0.20
C CYS A 78 -11.34 11.88 -1.43
N ALA A 79 -11.38 12.58 -2.57
CA ALA A 79 -11.71 11.98 -3.86
C ALA A 79 -10.42 11.47 -4.55
N ASP A 80 -10.08 12.04 -5.70
CA ASP A 80 -8.95 11.56 -6.53
C ASP A 80 -7.59 12.11 -6.06
N ALA A 81 -7.56 13.32 -5.48
CA ALA A 81 -6.34 13.95 -4.98
C ALA A 81 -6.26 13.83 -3.46
N LEU A 82 -5.08 13.52 -2.95
CA LEU A 82 -4.81 13.49 -1.52
C LEU A 82 -4.60 14.90 -0.98
N PRO A 83 -5.32 15.32 0.10
CA PRO A 83 -5.13 16.63 0.72
C PRO A 83 -3.84 16.67 1.57
N LEU A 84 -2.75 16.19 1.02
CA LEU A 84 -1.44 16.10 1.66
C LEU A 84 -0.40 16.80 0.79
N ALA A 85 0.58 17.44 1.45
CA ALA A 85 1.71 18.02 0.75
C ALA A 85 2.54 16.96 0.03
N SER A 86 3.21 17.34 -1.05
CA SER A 86 4.21 16.47 -1.68
C SER A 86 5.31 16.15 -0.68
N GLU A 87 5.80 14.89 -0.72
CA GLU A 87 6.94 14.46 0.09
C GLU A 87 6.73 14.65 1.60
N SER A 88 5.52 14.34 2.09
CA SER A 88 5.15 14.51 3.50
C SER A 88 4.95 13.18 4.25
N VAL A 89 4.92 12.04 3.54
CA VAL A 89 4.58 10.72 4.10
C VAL A 89 5.76 9.77 3.96
N GLY A 90 6.14 9.09 5.05
CA GLY A 90 7.26 8.14 5.08
C GLY A 90 6.90 6.73 4.63
N ALA A 91 5.68 6.28 4.91
CA ALA A 91 5.19 4.96 4.58
C ALA A 91 3.76 5.00 4.04
N ILE A 92 3.50 4.21 3.00
CA ILE A 92 2.15 4.02 2.46
C ILE A 92 1.85 2.53 2.39
N VAL A 93 0.68 2.14 2.86
CA VAL A 93 0.17 0.77 2.76
C VAL A 93 -1.08 0.73 1.90
N LEU A 94 -1.12 -0.22 0.98
CA LEU A 94 -2.27 -0.53 0.13
C LEU A 94 -2.74 -1.93 0.47
N GLN A 95 -3.75 -2.06 1.33
CA GLN A 95 -4.26 -3.35 1.77
C GLN A 95 -5.54 -3.71 1.04
N HIS A 96 -5.47 -4.70 0.14
CA HIS A 96 -6.60 -5.25 -0.61
C HIS A 96 -7.43 -4.22 -1.39
N VAL A 97 -6.77 -3.16 -1.82
CA VAL A 97 -7.41 -2.06 -2.54
C VAL A 97 -7.95 -2.52 -3.88
N LYS A 98 -9.24 -2.27 -4.09
CA LYS A 98 -9.97 -2.46 -5.36
C LYS A 98 -10.21 -1.13 -6.05
N GLY A 99 -10.37 -1.18 -7.35
CA GLY A 99 -10.91 -0.07 -8.14
C GLY A 99 -9.92 0.57 -9.10
N ALA A 100 -10.49 1.40 -9.97
CA ALA A 100 -9.81 2.27 -10.92
C ALA A 100 -9.97 3.73 -10.44
N PRO A 101 -9.15 4.67 -10.87
CA PRO A 101 -8.01 4.56 -11.77
C PRO A 101 -6.70 4.34 -10.99
N VAL A 102 -6.19 3.12 -11.01
CA VAL A 102 -5.03 2.73 -10.19
C VAL A 102 -3.78 3.55 -10.54
N GLU A 103 -3.61 3.93 -11.80
CA GLU A 103 -2.43 4.68 -12.26
C GLU A 103 -2.39 6.11 -11.69
N ALA A 104 -3.48 6.88 -11.81
CA ALA A 104 -3.55 8.26 -11.30
C ALA A 104 -3.39 8.27 -9.78
N TRP A 105 -4.02 7.33 -9.10
CA TRP A 105 -3.93 7.21 -7.65
C TRP A 105 -2.54 6.77 -7.16
N LEU A 106 -1.86 5.88 -7.87
CA LEU A 106 -0.47 5.53 -7.57
C LEU A 106 0.49 6.71 -7.79
N ALA A 107 0.21 7.57 -8.77
CA ALA A 107 0.97 8.82 -8.96
C ALA A 107 0.78 9.77 -7.77
N GLU A 108 -0.42 9.87 -7.19
CA GLU A 108 -0.67 10.63 -5.97
C GLU A 108 0.07 10.02 -4.76
N CYS A 109 0.08 8.69 -4.62
CA CYS A 109 0.89 8.01 -3.60
C CYS A 109 2.38 8.33 -3.76
N GLU A 110 2.90 8.30 -5.00
CA GLU A 110 4.29 8.67 -5.27
C GLU A 110 4.55 10.14 -4.93
N ARG A 111 3.65 11.06 -5.28
CA ARG A 111 3.78 12.48 -5.01
C ARG A 111 3.93 12.79 -3.51
N VAL A 112 3.08 12.18 -2.68
CA VAL A 112 3.09 12.45 -1.23
C VAL A 112 4.19 11.70 -0.47
N LEU A 113 4.74 10.64 -1.05
CA LEU A 113 5.80 9.85 -0.45
C LEU A 113 7.13 10.62 -0.47
N VAL A 114 7.84 10.66 0.65
CA VAL A 114 9.20 11.26 0.71
C VAL A 114 10.22 10.46 -0.11
N PRO A 115 11.32 11.04 -0.56
CA PRO A 115 12.44 10.29 -1.11
C PRO A 115 12.94 9.22 -0.13
N GLY A 116 13.11 7.98 -0.60
CA GLY A 116 13.41 6.83 0.24
C GLY A 116 12.23 6.32 1.06
N GLY A 117 11.03 6.90 0.92
CA GLY A 117 9.80 6.39 1.52
C GLY A 117 9.38 5.07 0.89
N ARG A 118 8.59 4.27 1.62
CA ARG A 118 8.15 2.93 1.21
C ARG A 118 6.65 2.87 0.97
N LEU A 119 6.26 2.24 -0.14
CA LEU A 119 4.91 1.83 -0.43
C LEU A 119 4.82 0.31 -0.39
N THR A 120 3.95 -0.25 0.45
CA THR A 120 3.76 -1.70 0.57
C THR A 120 2.35 -2.07 0.14
N VAL A 121 2.25 -3.01 -0.79
CA VAL A 121 0.98 -3.55 -1.29
C VAL A 121 0.73 -4.91 -0.65
N PHE A 122 -0.41 -5.08 -0.01
CA PHE A 122 -0.97 -6.37 0.38
C PHE A 122 -2.07 -6.74 -0.61
N SER A 123 -1.97 -7.87 -1.25
CA SER A 123 -2.93 -8.32 -2.26
C SER A 123 -3.21 -9.81 -2.13
N LEU A 124 -4.48 -10.18 -2.34
CA LEU A 124 -4.84 -11.59 -2.47
C LEU A 124 -4.08 -12.22 -3.63
N ASN A 125 -3.63 -13.45 -3.41
CA ASN A 125 -2.92 -14.22 -4.43
C ASN A 125 -3.92 -15.00 -5.30
N PRO A 126 -4.12 -14.63 -6.56
CA PRO A 126 -5.09 -15.30 -7.43
C PRO A 126 -4.73 -16.76 -7.77
N LEU A 127 -3.47 -17.12 -7.57
CA LEU A 127 -2.96 -18.48 -7.81
C LEU A 127 -2.98 -19.37 -6.56
N SER A 128 -3.40 -18.81 -5.41
CA SER A 128 -3.50 -19.58 -4.19
C SER A 128 -4.68 -20.53 -4.20
N PRO A 129 -4.52 -21.76 -3.66
CA PRO A 129 -5.66 -22.65 -3.39
C PRO A 129 -6.69 -22.01 -2.44
N TYR A 130 -6.26 -21.09 -1.57
CA TYR A 130 -7.15 -20.33 -0.68
C TYR A 130 -8.19 -19.49 -1.44
N ARG A 131 -8.01 -19.30 -2.74
CA ARG A 131 -8.97 -18.63 -3.62
C ARG A 131 -10.37 -19.21 -3.51
N GLY A 132 -10.50 -20.52 -3.22
CA GLY A 132 -11.80 -21.14 -2.99
C GLY A 132 -12.65 -20.47 -1.91
N HIS A 133 -12.04 -19.82 -0.92
CA HIS A 133 -12.74 -19.12 0.15
C HIS A 133 -13.26 -17.72 -0.23
N TRP A 134 -12.78 -17.12 -1.33
CA TRP A 134 -13.17 -15.77 -1.71
C TRP A 134 -13.65 -15.62 -3.15
N PHE A 135 -13.61 -16.70 -3.93
CA PHE A 135 -14.11 -16.68 -5.30
C PHE A 135 -15.62 -16.38 -5.33
N GLY A 136 -16.02 -15.36 -6.06
CA GLY A 136 -17.43 -14.94 -6.12
C GLY A 136 -17.88 -13.99 -5.00
N GLU A 137 -17.07 -13.80 -3.96
CA GLU A 137 -17.42 -12.97 -2.78
C GLU A 137 -17.15 -11.48 -2.99
N GLY A 138 -17.06 -11.04 -4.22
CA GLY A 138 -16.84 -9.63 -4.50
C GLY A 138 -15.42 -9.12 -4.17
N VAL A 139 -14.49 -9.91 -3.72
CA VAL A 139 -13.06 -9.59 -3.58
C VAL A 139 -12.26 -10.05 -4.80
N SER A 140 -11.08 -9.46 -5.01
CA SER A 140 -10.22 -9.83 -6.13
C SER A 140 -8.76 -9.71 -5.75
N GLY A 141 -7.96 -10.65 -6.24
CA GLY A 141 -6.51 -10.61 -6.17
C GLY A 141 -5.90 -10.21 -7.51
N ARG A 142 -4.66 -9.75 -7.48
CA ARG A 142 -3.85 -9.49 -8.68
C ARG A 142 -2.50 -10.17 -8.52
N GLU A 143 -1.90 -10.55 -9.64
CA GLU A 143 -0.56 -11.15 -9.62
C GLU A 143 0.52 -10.12 -9.24
N PRO A 144 1.60 -10.53 -8.55
CA PRO A 144 2.71 -9.64 -8.19
C PRO A 144 3.33 -8.92 -9.39
N VAL A 145 3.38 -9.57 -10.55
CA VAL A 145 3.92 -8.99 -11.79
C VAL A 145 3.11 -7.79 -12.26
N THR A 146 1.79 -7.84 -12.09
CA THR A 146 0.89 -6.73 -12.44
C THR A 146 1.14 -5.52 -11.53
N TRP A 147 1.26 -5.73 -10.22
CA TRP A 147 1.59 -4.67 -9.28
C TRP A 147 2.98 -4.09 -9.54
N ARG A 148 3.99 -4.93 -9.78
CA ARG A 148 5.34 -4.46 -10.13
C ARG A 148 5.34 -3.52 -11.33
N ARG A 149 4.61 -3.87 -12.39
CA ARG A 149 4.51 -3.04 -13.60
C ARG A 149 3.86 -1.69 -13.30
N ARG A 150 2.79 -1.67 -12.50
CA ARG A 150 2.08 -0.43 -12.12
C ARG A 150 2.93 0.47 -11.25
N LEU A 151 3.58 -0.08 -10.23
CA LEU A 151 4.48 0.65 -9.34
C LEU A 151 5.64 1.29 -10.12
N LYS A 152 6.24 0.54 -11.07
CA LYS A 152 7.28 1.10 -11.95
C LYS A 152 6.77 2.25 -12.81
N ARG A 153 5.57 2.15 -13.37
CA ARG A 153 4.97 3.24 -14.15
C ARG A 153 4.69 4.49 -13.31
N ALA A 154 4.38 4.31 -12.03
CA ALA A 154 4.21 5.41 -11.08
C ALA A 154 5.54 5.98 -10.55
N GLY A 155 6.70 5.55 -11.06
CA GLY A 155 8.01 6.07 -10.64
C GLY A 155 8.60 5.43 -9.39
N LEU A 156 7.97 4.36 -8.87
CA LEU A 156 8.46 3.61 -7.72
C LEU A 156 9.33 2.43 -8.15
N VAL A 157 10.28 2.03 -7.31
CA VAL A 157 11.16 0.88 -7.52
C VAL A 157 10.68 -0.30 -6.67
N PRO A 158 9.89 -1.24 -7.22
CA PRO A 158 9.42 -2.39 -6.49
C PRO A 158 10.53 -3.41 -6.25
N GLU A 159 10.43 -4.12 -5.13
CA GLU A 159 11.28 -5.26 -4.84
C GLU A 159 11.15 -6.35 -5.92
N PRO A 160 12.23 -7.08 -6.21
CA PRO A 160 12.24 -8.08 -7.28
C PRO A 160 11.32 -9.27 -6.98
N VAL A 161 11.12 -9.58 -5.70
CA VAL A 161 10.32 -10.72 -5.25
C VAL A 161 9.29 -10.27 -4.23
N ALA A 162 8.03 -10.68 -4.43
CA ALA A 162 6.99 -10.52 -3.43
C ALA A 162 7.15 -11.58 -2.33
N GLN A 163 6.67 -11.30 -1.13
CA GLN A 163 6.67 -12.25 -0.03
C GLN A 163 5.24 -12.77 0.19
N GLY A 164 5.07 -14.09 0.14
CA GLY A 164 3.79 -14.74 0.40
C GLY A 164 3.50 -14.80 1.89
N LEU A 165 2.25 -14.59 2.27
CA LEU A 165 1.79 -14.65 3.65
C LEU A 165 0.34 -15.14 3.77
N GLY A 166 -0.07 -15.44 4.98
CA GLY A 166 -1.41 -15.92 5.27
C GLY A 166 -1.57 -17.43 5.03
N PRO A 167 -2.79 -17.94 5.25
CA PRO A 167 -3.09 -19.37 5.13
C PRO A 167 -2.87 -19.91 3.71
N ARG A 168 -2.82 -21.24 3.59
CA ARG A 168 -2.71 -21.92 2.27
C ARG A 168 -4.02 -22.59 1.87
N TRP A 169 -4.60 -23.39 2.76
CA TRP A 169 -5.76 -24.23 2.49
C TRP A 169 -6.91 -24.02 3.48
N ARG A 170 -6.58 -23.88 4.76
CA ARG A 170 -7.54 -23.77 5.86
C ARG A 170 -7.48 -22.38 6.47
N SER A 171 -8.57 -21.93 7.03
CA SER A 171 -8.70 -20.63 7.73
C SER A 171 -7.90 -20.62 9.04
N ARG A 172 -6.58 -20.71 8.93
CA ARG A 172 -5.65 -20.70 10.05
C ARG A 172 -4.74 -19.47 9.94
N ILE A 173 -4.57 -18.77 11.06
CA ILE A 173 -3.62 -17.66 11.16
C ILE A 173 -2.20 -18.19 10.91
N ASP A 174 -1.51 -17.62 9.94
CA ASP A 174 -0.13 -17.96 9.57
C ASP A 174 0.62 -16.68 9.15
N PRO A 175 1.24 -15.97 10.11
CA PRO A 175 1.93 -14.72 9.85
C PRO A 175 3.33 -14.89 9.22
N GLN A 176 3.79 -16.14 9.04
CA GLN A 176 5.12 -16.39 8.49
C GLN A 176 5.23 -15.96 7.04
N LEU A 177 6.26 -15.18 6.76
CA LEU A 177 6.60 -14.77 5.40
C LEU A 177 7.29 -15.91 4.65
N GLN A 178 6.99 -15.98 3.35
CA GLN A 178 7.59 -16.94 2.43
C GLN A 178 8.17 -16.19 1.23
N PHE A 179 9.38 -16.53 0.83
CA PHE A 179 9.95 -16.01 -0.40
C PHE A 179 9.10 -16.41 -1.62
N GLY A 180 8.65 -15.43 -2.38
CA GLY A 180 7.66 -15.61 -3.44
C GLY A 180 6.23 -15.78 -2.91
N ALA A 181 5.23 -15.41 -3.71
CA ALA A 181 3.81 -15.52 -3.32
C ALA A 181 3.40 -16.99 -3.08
N GLY A 182 3.95 -17.93 -3.88
CA GLY A 182 3.69 -19.36 -3.72
C GLY A 182 2.21 -19.71 -3.65
N ALA A 183 1.85 -20.63 -2.76
CA ALA A 183 0.46 -21.03 -2.49
C ALA A 183 -0.20 -20.27 -1.34
N ARG A 184 0.42 -19.23 -0.81
CA ARG A 184 -0.13 -18.40 0.27
C ARG A 184 -1.35 -17.61 -0.17
N ALA A 185 -2.30 -17.37 0.73
CA ALA A 185 -3.56 -16.67 0.46
C ALA A 185 -3.34 -15.25 -0.06
N ALA A 186 -2.31 -14.59 0.43
CA ALA A 186 -1.92 -13.26 0.03
C ALA A 186 -0.41 -13.14 -0.15
N TYR A 187 0.01 -11.98 -0.59
CA TYR A 187 1.41 -11.57 -0.63
C TYR A 187 1.54 -10.09 -0.31
N LEU A 188 2.72 -9.72 0.15
CA LEU A 188 3.15 -8.33 0.21
C LEU A 188 4.22 -8.05 -0.85
N LEU A 189 4.20 -6.84 -1.39
CA LEU A 189 5.17 -6.34 -2.34
C LEU A 189 5.53 -4.90 -1.94
N ALA A 190 6.77 -4.69 -1.51
CA ALA A 190 7.25 -3.36 -1.18
C ALA A 190 7.86 -2.67 -2.41
N ALA A 191 7.78 -1.35 -2.42
CA ALA A 191 8.43 -0.49 -3.41
C ALA A 191 8.95 0.77 -2.72
N GLU A 192 10.04 1.32 -3.23
CA GLU A 192 10.69 2.51 -2.70
C GLU A 192 10.61 3.66 -3.70
N LYS A 193 10.37 4.89 -3.20
CA LYS A 193 10.56 6.10 -4.00
C LYS A 193 12.05 6.45 -4.02
N ARG A 194 12.74 6.07 -5.10
CA ARG A 194 14.13 6.46 -5.32
C ARG A 194 14.19 7.72 -6.16
N ARG A 195 14.64 8.82 -5.56
CA ARG A 195 15.15 9.92 -6.36
C ARG A 195 16.56 9.54 -6.82
N MET A 196 16.81 9.61 -8.12
CA MET A 196 18.18 9.74 -8.60
C MET A 196 18.69 11.09 -8.10
N PRO A 197 19.79 11.15 -7.32
CA PRO A 197 20.38 12.42 -7.00
C PRO A 197 20.72 13.09 -8.34
N LEU A 198 20.22 14.31 -8.55
CA LEU A 198 20.70 15.16 -9.61
C LEU A 198 22.22 15.24 -9.41
N THR A 199 22.99 14.64 -10.31
CA THR A 199 24.44 14.74 -10.28
C THR A 199 24.74 16.24 -10.28
N MET A 200 25.26 16.77 -9.18
CA MET A 200 25.74 18.13 -9.12
C MET A 200 26.76 18.25 -10.24
N ARG A 201 26.39 18.97 -11.30
CA ARG A 201 27.33 19.33 -12.39
C ARG A 201 28.47 20.05 -11.68
N ARG A 202 29.64 19.42 -11.58
CA ARG A 202 30.83 20.07 -11.08
C ARG A 202 31.02 21.30 -11.97
N LEU A 203 30.82 22.48 -11.42
CA LEU A 203 31.23 23.70 -12.07
C LEU A 203 32.74 23.54 -12.34
N PRO A 204 33.21 23.84 -13.55
CA PRO A 204 34.65 23.83 -13.82
C PRO A 204 35.32 24.72 -12.78
N ALA A 205 36.37 24.22 -12.15
CA ALA A 205 37.14 25.01 -11.19
C ALA A 205 37.61 26.26 -11.92
N PHE A 206 37.29 27.43 -11.36
CA PHE A 206 37.81 28.69 -11.83
C PHE A 206 39.36 28.65 -11.63
N VAL A 207 40.11 28.50 -12.70
CA VAL A 207 41.57 28.65 -12.69
C VAL A 207 41.82 30.14 -12.85
N PRO A 208 42.31 30.86 -11.83
CA PRO A 208 42.70 32.25 -12.01
C PRO A 208 43.88 32.27 -13.00
N ALA A 209 43.74 33.05 -14.07
CA ALA A 209 44.85 33.32 -14.95
C ALA A 209 45.92 34.06 -14.13
N MET A 210 47.08 33.44 -13.92
CA MET A 210 48.27 34.13 -13.43
C MET A 210 48.69 35.08 -14.53
N GLY A 211 48.47 36.37 -14.28
CA GLY A 211 49.01 37.43 -15.12
C GLY A 211 50.55 37.42 -15.04
N ASP A 212 51.19 37.27 -16.17
CA ASP A 212 52.63 37.53 -16.31
C ASP A 212 52.90 39.01 -15.96
N VAL A 213 53.68 39.20 -14.90
CA VAL A 213 54.27 40.51 -14.60
C VAL A 213 55.59 40.54 -15.29
N ALA A 214 55.68 41.35 -16.34
CA ALA A 214 56.93 41.76 -16.98
C ALA A 214 57.50 42.92 -16.24
#